data_737da5ebb13672925ae206c9969d5553
#
_entry.id   737da5ebb13672925ae206c9969d5553
#
_cell.length_a   1.000
_cell.length_b   1.000
_cell.length_c   1.000
_cell.angle_alpha   90.00
_cell.angle_beta   90.00
_cell.angle_gamma   90.00
#
_symmetry.space_group_name_H-M   'P 1'
#
loop_
_entity.id
_entity.type
_entity.pdbx_description
1 polymer ?
#
loop_
_entity_poly.entity_id
_entity_poly.type
_entity_poly.pdbx_seq_one_letter_code
_entity_poly.pdbx_strand_id
1 'polypeptide(L)'
;MADDCYIPWHSRKLPELTLQANCTSDLVRDGVDRGEEHCWIGNAGDCIEYTWDADTPIKEIRLVFDSNLNRDYHNMPCNYPLVQTGYHIPETLIRAYRIEGISENGEVQILQIDENHQRFVTHKVEWNVKMVRLTPLETHGWKDFRIFSFEIL
;
A
#
# COMPACT_ATOMS: atom_id res chain seq x y z
N MET A 1 -3.24 -30.15 -10.99
CA MET A 1 -4.12 -28.95 -10.91
C MET A 1 -3.18 -27.76 -10.98
N ALA A 2 -3.29 -26.99 -12.02
CA ALA A 2 -2.31 -25.96 -12.27
C ALA A 2 -2.48 -24.81 -11.27
N ASP A 3 -1.57 -24.72 -10.34
CA ASP A 3 -1.41 -23.50 -9.55
C ASP A 3 -0.84 -22.36 -10.41
N ASP A 4 -0.71 -22.60 -11.71
CA ASP A 4 -0.15 -21.68 -12.69
C ASP A 4 -0.92 -20.35 -12.79
N CYS A 5 -2.20 -20.35 -12.45
CA CYS A 5 -2.99 -19.12 -12.42
C CYS A 5 -2.66 -18.22 -11.20
N TYR A 6 -1.92 -18.74 -10.22
CA TYR A 6 -1.51 -17.97 -9.04
C TYR A 6 -0.06 -17.53 -9.05
N ILE A 7 0.75 -18.07 -9.95
CA ILE A 7 2.18 -17.74 -10.06
C ILE A 7 2.45 -16.23 -10.20
N PRO A 8 1.68 -15.46 -10.98
CA PRO A 8 1.86 -14.02 -11.06
C PRO A 8 1.64 -13.26 -9.75
N TRP A 9 1.01 -13.91 -8.77
CA TRP A 9 0.72 -13.29 -7.47
C TRP A 9 1.85 -13.40 -6.46
N HIS A 10 2.82 -14.29 -6.71
CA HIS A 10 3.85 -14.62 -5.74
C HIS A 10 5.09 -13.76 -5.81
N SER A 11 5.37 -13.17 -6.96
CA SER A 11 6.43 -12.18 -7.05
C SER A 11 6.24 -11.33 -8.31
N ARG A 12 6.14 -10.04 -8.15
CA ARG A 12 6.21 -9.11 -9.28
C ARG A 12 7.57 -8.43 -9.31
N LYS A 13 7.96 -7.99 -10.49
CA LYS A 13 9.16 -7.17 -10.63
C LYS A 13 8.91 -5.81 -9.99
N LEU A 14 9.68 -5.53 -8.95
CA LEU A 14 9.62 -4.24 -8.26
C LEU A 14 10.32 -3.14 -9.06
N PRO A 15 9.85 -1.88 -8.95
CA PRO A 15 10.50 -0.73 -9.55
C PRO A 15 11.93 -0.53 -9.03
N GLU A 16 12.83 -0.10 -9.91
CA GLU A 16 14.23 0.09 -9.56
C GLU A 16 14.43 1.13 -8.47
N LEU A 17 13.72 2.25 -8.52
CA LEU A 17 13.80 3.29 -7.48
C LEU A 17 13.39 2.77 -6.10
N THR A 18 12.38 1.92 -6.04
CA THR A 18 11.95 1.25 -4.80
C THR A 18 13.05 0.38 -4.22
N LEU A 19 13.76 -0.35 -5.07
CA LEU A 19 14.84 -1.26 -4.63
C LEU A 19 16.12 -0.53 -4.22
N GLN A 20 16.43 0.59 -4.86
CA GLN A 20 17.63 1.39 -4.57
C GLN A 20 17.53 2.18 -3.26
N ALA A 21 16.34 2.48 -2.80
CA ALA A 21 16.13 3.25 -1.59
C ALA A 21 16.41 2.44 -0.32
N ASN A 22 16.81 3.13 0.75
CA ASN A 22 16.67 2.59 2.10
C ASN A 22 15.20 2.68 2.51
N CYS A 23 14.66 1.60 3.06
CA CYS A 23 13.27 1.54 3.51
C CYS A 23 13.18 1.16 4.98
N THR A 24 12.26 1.75 5.71
CA THR A 24 12.03 1.40 7.12
C THR A 24 11.37 0.03 7.29
N SER A 25 10.74 -0.52 6.25
CA SER A 25 10.18 -1.87 6.27
C SER A 25 10.24 -2.52 4.89
N ASP A 26 10.93 -3.65 4.76
CA ASP A 26 11.00 -4.41 3.52
C ASP A 26 9.71 -5.17 3.18
N LEU A 27 8.77 -5.28 4.11
CA LEU A 27 7.46 -5.92 3.88
C LEU A 27 6.63 -5.20 2.80
N VAL A 28 6.81 -3.91 2.63
CA VAL A 28 6.09 -3.14 1.61
C VAL A 28 6.73 -3.19 0.22
N ARG A 29 7.81 -3.95 0.07
CA ARG A 29 8.53 -4.12 -1.19
C ARG A 29 9.05 -5.55 -1.41
N ASP A 30 8.36 -6.53 -0.90
CA ASP A 30 8.69 -7.94 -1.11
C ASP A 30 8.03 -8.52 -2.38
N GLY A 31 7.12 -7.79 -2.99
CA GLY A 31 6.42 -8.19 -4.22
C GLY A 31 5.23 -9.10 -3.99
N VAL A 32 4.80 -9.30 -2.74
CA VAL A 32 3.67 -10.17 -2.37
C VAL A 32 2.56 -9.34 -1.72
N ASP A 33 1.36 -9.43 -2.26
CA ASP A 33 0.22 -8.61 -1.84
C ASP A 33 -0.85 -9.40 -1.05
N ARG A 34 -0.47 -10.50 -0.44
CA ARG A 34 -1.35 -11.37 0.35
C ARG A 34 -0.59 -12.03 1.50
N GLY A 35 -1.34 -12.43 2.53
CA GLY A 35 -0.80 -13.09 3.71
C GLY A 35 -0.32 -12.09 4.77
N GLU A 36 -0.62 -12.36 6.03
CA GLU A 36 -0.23 -11.45 7.12
C GLU A 36 1.29 -11.32 7.25
N GLU A 37 2.03 -12.36 6.89
CA GLU A 37 3.50 -12.40 6.89
C GLU A 37 4.14 -11.43 5.89
N HIS A 38 3.39 -10.97 4.89
CA HIS A 38 3.82 -10.02 3.86
C HIS A 38 3.22 -8.62 4.06
N CYS A 39 2.54 -8.39 5.18
CA CYS A 39 1.84 -7.16 5.46
C CYS A 39 2.58 -6.31 6.48
N TRP A 40 2.86 -5.07 6.16
CA TRP A 40 3.25 -4.10 7.18
C TRP A 40 2.03 -3.74 8.03
N ILE A 41 2.17 -3.86 9.34
CA ILE A 41 1.12 -3.53 10.30
C ILE A 41 1.64 -2.42 11.21
N GLY A 42 0.94 -1.30 11.25
CA GLY A 42 1.28 -0.12 12.05
C GLY A 42 0.12 0.40 12.87
N ASN A 43 0.43 1.23 13.85
CA ASN A 43 -0.51 1.91 14.72
C ASN A 43 -0.58 3.41 14.40
N ALA A 44 -1.46 4.12 15.08
CA ALA A 44 -1.58 5.57 14.91
C ALA A 44 -0.23 6.27 15.21
N GLY A 45 0.24 7.04 14.23
CA GLY A 45 1.52 7.74 14.29
C GLY A 45 2.69 7.00 13.63
N ASP A 46 2.55 5.71 13.32
CA ASP A 46 3.57 4.98 12.58
C ASP A 46 3.59 5.40 11.11
N CYS A 47 4.76 5.35 10.51
CA CYS A 47 4.96 5.69 9.10
C CYS A 47 5.96 4.76 8.43
N ILE A 48 5.95 4.77 7.09
CA ILE A 48 6.92 4.05 6.26
C ILE A 48 7.70 5.09 5.47
N GLU A 49 9.01 4.95 5.43
CA GLU A 49 9.90 5.89 4.77
C GLU A 49 10.81 5.20 3.76
N TYR A 50 10.94 5.85 2.61
CA TYR A 50 11.99 5.60 1.63
C TYR A 50 12.97 6.78 1.64
N THR A 51 14.27 6.47 1.61
CA THR A 51 15.33 7.49 1.59
C THR A 51 16.36 7.11 0.53
N TRP A 52 16.76 8.09 -0.27
CA TRP A 52 17.85 8.01 -1.25
C TRP A 52 19.04 8.85 -0.80
N ASP A 53 20.20 8.64 -1.41
CA ASP A 53 21.42 9.37 -1.08
C ASP A 53 21.35 10.84 -1.47
N ALA A 54 20.59 11.17 -2.51
CA ALA A 54 20.36 12.52 -3.02
C ALA A 54 18.92 12.69 -3.51
N ASP A 55 18.54 13.94 -3.81
CA ASP A 55 17.26 14.22 -4.44
C ASP A 55 17.07 13.40 -5.73
N THR A 56 15.98 12.69 -5.79
CA THR A 56 15.67 11.72 -6.84
C THR A 56 14.34 12.09 -7.49
N PRO A 57 14.26 12.11 -8.83
CA PRO A 57 13.02 12.39 -9.53
C PRO A 57 12.05 11.23 -9.40
N ILE A 58 10.86 11.50 -8.89
CA ILE A 58 9.77 10.55 -8.69
C ILE A 58 8.58 10.95 -9.54
N LYS A 59 8.03 9.98 -10.28
CA LYS A 59 6.92 10.20 -11.22
C LYS A 59 5.63 9.53 -10.78
N GLU A 60 5.72 8.46 -10.03
CA GLU A 60 4.56 7.68 -9.66
C GLU A 60 4.76 6.98 -8.31
N ILE A 61 3.70 6.92 -7.53
CA ILE A 61 3.63 6.20 -6.27
C ILE A 61 2.48 5.21 -6.36
N ARG A 62 2.74 3.94 -6.05
CA ARG A 62 1.75 2.87 -6.03
C ARG A 62 1.61 2.29 -4.64
N LEU A 63 0.37 2.08 -4.23
CA LEU A 63 0.04 1.51 -2.93
C LEU A 63 -0.91 0.32 -3.09
N VAL A 64 -0.69 -0.72 -2.29
CA VAL A 64 -1.65 -1.82 -2.12
C VAL A 64 -1.98 -1.93 -0.64
N PHE A 65 -3.23 -1.67 -0.32
CA PHE A 65 -3.76 -1.77 1.05
C PHE A 65 -4.41 -3.14 1.30
N ASP A 66 -4.57 -3.49 2.57
CA ASP A 66 -5.36 -4.65 2.94
C ASP A 66 -6.86 -4.39 2.67
N SER A 67 -7.52 -5.37 2.09
CA SER A 67 -8.97 -5.36 1.84
C SER A 67 -9.65 -6.60 2.41
N ASN A 68 -9.05 -7.21 3.43
CA ASN A 68 -9.57 -8.38 4.14
C ASN A 68 -9.84 -9.58 3.21
N LEU A 69 -8.87 -9.89 2.34
CA LEU A 69 -8.99 -11.04 1.43
C LEU A 69 -8.83 -12.39 2.12
N ASN A 70 -8.29 -12.43 3.34
CA ASN A 70 -8.05 -13.65 4.14
C ASN A 70 -9.22 -13.96 5.11
N ARG A 71 -10.44 -13.59 4.76
CA ARG A 71 -11.61 -13.86 5.58
C ARG A 71 -12.05 -15.33 5.50
N ASP A 72 -12.67 -15.82 6.58
CA ASP A 72 -13.01 -17.24 6.79
C ASP A 72 -14.17 -17.76 5.94
N TYR A 73 -14.87 -16.97 5.19
CA TYR A 73 -15.97 -17.41 4.36
C TYR A 73 -15.68 -17.34 2.88
N HIS A 74 -16.13 -18.36 2.17
CA HIS A 74 -15.89 -18.53 0.75
C HIS A 74 -16.60 -17.46 -0.08
N ASN A 75 -15.87 -16.87 -0.97
CA ASN A 75 -16.36 -15.89 -1.95
C ASN A 75 -16.45 -16.51 -3.34
N MET A 76 -17.11 -17.65 -3.42
CA MET A 76 -17.34 -18.31 -4.72
C MET A 76 -18.54 -17.65 -5.42
N PRO A 77 -18.37 -17.08 -6.60
CA PRO A 77 -19.46 -16.39 -7.32
C PRO A 77 -20.67 -17.26 -7.59
N CYS A 78 -20.46 -18.56 -7.73
CA CYS A 78 -21.52 -19.54 -7.97
C CYS A 78 -22.36 -19.90 -6.74
N ASN A 79 -21.87 -19.58 -5.53
CA ASN A 79 -22.53 -19.91 -4.26
C ASN A 79 -22.93 -18.65 -3.48
N TYR A 80 -23.03 -17.53 -4.16
CA TYR A 80 -23.32 -16.27 -3.51
C TYR A 80 -24.79 -16.16 -3.15
N PRO A 81 -25.18 -16.25 -1.87
CA PRO A 81 -26.51 -15.87 -1.47
C PRO A 81 -26.61 -14.33 -1.51
N LEU A 82 -26.99 -13.80 -2.66
CA LEU A 82 -27.11 -12.36 -2.91
C LEU A 82 -27.95 -11.61 -1.86
N VAL A 83 -28.81 -12.34 -1.16
CA VAL A 83 -29.67 -11.80 -0.11
C VAL A 83 -29.00 -11.62 1.25
N GLN A 84 -27.77 -12.14 1.45
CA GLN A 84 -27.08 -12.09 2.74
C GLN A 84 -25.83 -11.20 2.73
N THR A 85 -25.44 -10.69 1.57
CA THR A 85 -24.25 -9.87 1.44
C THR A 85 -24.60 -8.39 1.45
N GLY A 86 -24.47 -7.79 2.60
CA GLY A 86 -24.22 -6.35 2.62
C GLY A 86 -22.90 -6.08 1.89
N TYR A 87 -22.94 -5.27 0.85
CA TYR A 87 -21.72 -4.78 0.21
C TYR A 87 -21.13 -3.73 1.16
N HIS A 88 -20.09 -4.12 1.88
CA HIS A 88 -19.38 -3.22 2.78
C HIS A 88 -17.98 -2.95 2.25
N ILE A 89 -17.51 -1.73 2.46
CA ILE A 89 -16.10 -1.43 2.35
C ILE A 89 -15.39 -2.22 3.46
N PRO A 90 -14.33 -2.98 3.16
CA PRO A 90 -13.61 -3.72 4.19
C PRO A 90 -13.09 -2.77 5.29
N GLU A 91 -13.34 -3.10 6.54
CA GLU A 91 -12.93 -2.28 7.68
C GLU A 91 -11.41 -2.07 7.75
N THR A 92 -10.63 -3.05 7.30
CA THR A 92 -9.16 -3.00 7.26
C THR A 92 -8.60 -2.06 6.21
N LEU A 93 -9.41 -1.67 5.20
CA LEU A 93 -8.98 -0.78 4.15
C LEU A 93 -8.64 0.61 4.71
N ILE A 94 -7.49 1.13 4.34
CA ILE A 94 -7.08 2.49 4.71
C ILE A 94 -7.98 3.49 3.97
N ARG A 95 -8.68 4.32 4.72
CA ARG A 95 -9.55 5.38 4.26
C ARG A 95 -8.81 6.67 4.01
N ALA A 96 -7.96 7.07 4.97
CA ALA A 96 -7.20 8.30 4.89
C ALA A 96 -5.71 8.04 5.09
N TYR A 97 -4.89 8.71 4.29
CA TYR A 97 -3.43 8.66 4.38
C TYR A 97 -2.80 9.91 3.79
N ARG A 98 -1.55 10.15 4.19
CA ARG A 98 -0.74 11.26 3.70
C ARG A 98 0.60 10.73 3.18
N ILE A 99 1.02 11.28 2.05
CA ILE A 99 2.34 11.04 1.48
C ILE A 99 3.08 12.37 1.46
N GLU A 100 4.28 12.37 2.00
CA GLU A 100 5.16 13.54 2.06
C GLU A 100 6.44 13.26 1.28
N GLY A 101 6.77 14.15 0.36
CA GLY A 101 8.06 14.15 -0.34
C GLY A 101 8.92 15.25 0.25
N ILE A 102 10.11 14.92 0.72
CA ILE A 102 11.02 15.84 1.38
C ILE A 102 12.33 15.90 0.60
N SER A 103 12.70 17.07 0.11
CA SER A 103 13.94 17.31 -0.61
C SER A 103 15.13 17.56 0.34
N GLU A 104 16.33 17.52 -0.20
CA GLU A 104 17.56 17.76 0.57
C GLU A 104 17.63 19.17 1.17
N ASN A 105 17.03 20.16 0.51
CA ASN A 105 16.93 21.53 1.01
C ASN A 105 15.81 21.75 2.05
N GLY A 106 15.03 20.70 2.39
CA GLY A 106 13.96 20.75 3.36
C GLY A 106 12.59 21.17 2.81
N GLU A 107 12.44 21.31 1.51
CA GLU A 107 11.13 21.53 0.90
C GLU A 107 10.26 20.28 1.06
N VAL A 108 8.99 20.47 1.43
CA VAL A 108 8.03 19.40 1.66
C VAL A 108 6.90 19.52 0.66
N GLN A 109 6.65 18.45 -0.07
CA GLN A 109 5.48 18.27 -0.94
C GLN A 109 4.53 17.27 -0.29
N ILE A 110 3.24 17.59 -0.25
CA ILE A 110 2.24 16.80 0.46
C ILE A 110 1.13 16.39 -0.50
N LEU A 111 0.79 15.11 -0.45
CA LEU A 111 -0.40 14.55 -1.06
C LEU A 111 -1.21 13.86 0.04
N GLN A 112 -2.43 14.30 0.27
CA GLN A 112 -3.32 13.74 1.27
C GLN A 112 -4.61 13.27 0.62
N ILE A 113 -5.04 12.07 1.00
CA ILE A 113 -6.30 11.45 0.60
C ILE A 113 -7.10 11.19 1.87
N ASP A 114 -8.35 11.66 1.91
CA ASP A 114 -9.22 11.53 3.08
C ASP A 114 -10.33 10.50 2.90
N GLU A 115 -10.64 10.13 1.65
CA GLU A 115 -11.74 9.19 1.31
C GLU A 115 -11.29 8.19 0.24
N ASN A 116 -10.44 7.25 0.64
CA ASN A 116 -10.02 6.15 -0.23
C ASN A 116 -10.99 4.97 -0.11
N HIS A 117 -11.38 4.40 -1.25
CA HIS A 117 -12.22 3.21 -1.37
C HIS A 117 -11.56 2.11 -2.22
N GLN A 118 -10.29 2.25 -2.54
CA GLN A 118 -9.56 1.34 -3.43
C GLN A 118 -8.46 0.61 -2.69
N ARG A 119 -8.32 -0.68 -2.98
CA ARG A 119 -7.20 -1.50 -2.52
C ARG A 119 -5.88 -1.10 -3.19
N PHE A 120 -5.92 -0.93 -4.50
CA PHE A 120 -4.77 -0.52 -5.30
C PHE A 120 -4.97 0.93 -5.77
N VAL A 121 -4.02 1.77 -5.45
CA VAL A 121 -4.02 3.18 -5.84
C VAL A 121 -2.70 3.57 -6.48
N THR A 122 -2.79 4.46 -7.45
CA THR A 122 -1.65 5.02 -8.16
C THR A 122 -1.76 6.54 -8.15
N HIS A 123 -0.70 7.20 -7.70
CA HIS A 123 -0.57 8.65 -7.71
C HIS A 123 0.54 9.06 -8.68
N LYS A 124 0.19 9.86 -9.66
CA LYS A 124 1.19 10.52 -10.51
C LYS A 124 1.65 11.78 -9.82
N VAL A 125 2.96 11.92 -9.68
CA VAL A 125 3.62 13.05 -9.05
C VAL A 125 4.79 13.51 -9.92
N GLU A 126 5.24 14.73 -9.71
CA GLU A 126 6.47 15.28 -10.32
C GLU A 126 7.33 15.84 -9.19
N TRP A 127 7.88 14.93 -8.38
CA TRP A 127 8.66 15.29 -7.21
C TRP A 127 10.14 15.05 -7.46
N ASN A 128 10.99 15.91 -6.90
CA ASN A 128 12.42 15.68 -6.82
C ASN A 128 12.81 15.76 -5.33
N VAL A 129 12.94 14.61 -4.70
CA VAL A 129 13.00 14.50 -3.24
C VAL A 129 13.98 13.42 -2.79
N LYS A 130 14.52 13.59 -1.61
CA LYS A 130 15.44 12.65 -0.96
C LYS A 130 14.73 11.63 -0.09
N MET A 131 13.52 11.96 0.38
CA MET A 131 12.71 11.07 1.22
C MET A 131 11.26 11.10 0.77
N VAL A 132 10.60 9.95 0.83
CA VAL A 132 9.15 9.83 0.73
C VAL A 132 8.64 9.11 1.96
N ARG A 133 7.68 9.72 2.63
CA ARG A 133 7.04 9.20 3.84
C ARG A 133 5.57 8.94 3.58
N LEU A 134 5.11 7.75 3.90
CA LEU A 134 3.70 7.37 3.93
C LEU A 134 3.22 7.28 5.38
N THR A 135 2.23 8.07 5.72
CA THR A 135 1.58 8.05 7.04
C THR A 135 0.11 7.69 6.86
N PRO A 136 -0.33 6.49 7.25
CA PRO A 136 -1.74 6.16 7.31
C PRO A 136 -2.41 6.95 8.45
N LEU A 137 -3.63 7.41 8.22
CA LEU A 137 -4.34 8.29 9.15
C LEU A 137 -5.61 7.64 9.70
N GLU A 138 -6.37 6.93 8.86
CA GLU A 138 -7.66 6.35 9.23
C GLU A 138 -7.96 5.11 8.39
N THR A 139 -8.66 4.14 8.97
CA THR A 139 -9.24 2.98 8.29
C THR A 139 -10.76 3.14 8.18
N HIS A 140 -11.42 2.21 7.48
CA HIS A 140 -12.89 2.16 7.45
C HIS A 140 -13.53 1.49 8.69
N GLY A 141 -12.74 1.21 9.73
CA GLY A 141 -13.25 0.67 10.99
C GLY A 141 -12.30 -0.25 11.76
N TRP A 142 -11.11 -0.50 11.23
CA TRP A 142 -10.12 -1.37 11.87
C TRP A 142 -9.15 -0.58 12.75
N LYS A 143 -8.61 -1.26 13.76
CA LYS A 143 -7.76 -0.62 14.80
C LYS A 143 -6.32 -0.35 14.37
N ASP A 144 -5.78 -1.16 13.46
CA ASP A 144 -4.42 -1.03 12.95
C ASP A 144 -4.41 -0.74 11.44
N PHE A 145 -3.28 -0.28 10.94
CA PHE A 145 -3.08 0.00 9.52
C PHE A 145 -2.34 -1.15 8.86
N ARG A 146 -2.80 -1.58 7.69
CA ARG A 146 -2.30 -2.74 6.96
C ARG A 146 -1.96 -2.39 5.53
N ILE A 147 -0.68 -2.49 5.17
CA ILE A 147 -0.16 -2.10 3.86
C ILE A 147 0.67 -3.25 3.30
N PHE A 148 0.33 -3.72 2.11
CA PHE A 148 1.07 -4.77 1.42
C PHE A 148 2.18 -4.21 0.53
N SER A 149 1.94 -3.07 -0.09
CA SER A 149 2.92 -2.52 -1.02
C SER A 149 2.93 -1.00 -0.99
N PHE A 150 4.14 -0.48 -1.08
CA PHE A 150 4.43 0.93 -1.28
C PHE A 150 5.61 1.02 -2.25
N GLU A 151 5.31 1.39 -3.49
CA GLU A 151 6.29 1.42 -4.57
C GLU A 151 6.48 2.84 -5.10
N ILE A 152 7.71 3.15 -5.45
CA ILE A 152 8.15 4.45 -5.97
C ILE A 152 8.73 4.24 -7.37
N LEU A 153 8.24 5.03 -8.35
CA LEU A 153 8.69 5.02 -9.74
C LEU A 153 9.09 6.41 -10.23
#